data_a32ef9dc6393c0cbfaa96e1737bb6cab
#
_entry.id   a32ef9dc6393c0cbfaa96e1737bb6cab
#
_cell.length_a   1.000
_cell.length_b   1.000
_cell.length_c   1.000
_cell.angle_alpha   90.00
_cell.angle_beta   90.00
_cell.angle_gamma   90.00
#
_symmetry.space_group_name_H-M   'P 1'
#
loop_
_entity.id
_entity.type
_entity.pdbx_description
1 polymer ?
#
loop_
_entity_poly.entity_id
_entity_poly.type
_entity_poly.pdbx_seq_one_letter_code
_entity_poly.pdbx_strand_id
1 'polypeptide(L)'
;MKRSGFYSLLAGMLICVLNVSAQDWPQYFGPGRNGISNEKGLLRSWPQEGPKVLWTAKVGIGFGGPVIKDGKVYLLDREDNVGDKLRCFDLTSGRELWSFGYEAKGTVQFPGSRSVPAIDGNMIFTCGPYGQLYCIDINTHKPVWTKNIWTDFGGGEIPRWAITQCPLIYGDLVIVASQAPQAGVVAYEKLTGKVRWSTPSLGAVGYVSPCPVKIGEETHIVMVTAAEGWGPNGKPGKVDGLDPKTGKILWQYSNWACGIPVANVVDAGGGSMLISGGYNAGSAMFRVEKKPDGSYNVTEQYKTPDFGTHTQPPVLVNGFFYAQYSTNERKDGLVCMSLDGNIKWKTGRKPLFDKGGYILADGLLIMTDGRSNLYLIEPDPTAFKPLASSDLLKEGGTGSGNDPVASSVGGSTQNWAPLALSNGKLLIRDQTRLICVMVKK
;
A
#
# COMPACT_ATOMS: atom_id res chain seq x y z
N MET A 1 42.28 -43.81 -55.48
CA MET A 1 41.75 -43.95 -54.10
C MET A 1 41.56 -42.58 -53.50
N LYS A 2 40.33 -42.08 -53.48
CA LYS A 2 39.99 -40.78 -52.85
C LYS A 2 39.30 -41.08 -51.53
N ARG A 3 39.86 -40.60 -50.39
CA ARG A 3 39.27 -40.67 -49.06
C ARG A 3 38.40 -39.42 -48.86
N SER A 4 37.10 -39.62 -48.73
CA SER A 4 36.15 -38.58 -48.30
C SER A 4 36.13 -38.53 -46.77
N GLY A 5 36.51 -37.39 -46.22
CA GLY A 5 36.36 -37.11 -44.79
C GLY A 5 34.96 -36.58 -44.48
N PHE A 6 34.27 -37.25 -43.61
CA PHE A 6 32.99 -36.84 -43.01
C PHE A 6 33.29 -35.89 -41.84
N TYR A 7 32.90 -34.61 -41.96
CA TYR A 7 32.91 -33.68 -40.82
C TYR A 7 31.52 -33.69 -40.20
N SER A 8 31.39 -34.25 -39.02
CA SER A 8 30.21 -34.15 -38.18
C SER A 8 30.22 -32.78 -37.46
N LEU A 9 29.31 -31.87 -37.89
CA LEU A 9 29.01 -30.66 -37.11
C LEU A 9 28.14 -31.03 -35.92
N LEU A 10 28.69 -30.96 -34.71
CA LEU A 10 27.91 -30.93 -33.47
C LEU A 10 27.38 -29.51 -33.28
N ALA A 11 26.09 -29.32 -33.56
CA ALA A 11 25.37 -28.08 -33.20
C ALA A 11 25.08 -28.11 -31.69
N GLY A 12 25.88 -27.40 -30.90
CA GLY A 12 25.63 -27.18 -29.49
C GLY A 12 24.40 -26.27 -29.32
N MET A 13 23.30 -26.85 -28.83
CA MET A 13 22.08 -26.11 -28.48
C MET A 13 22.35 -25.37 -27.16
N LEU A 14 22.63 -24.06 -27.26
CA LEU A 14 22.78 -23.18 -26.10
C LEU A 14 21.40 -22.97 -25.47
N ILE A 15 21.06 -23.73 -24.43
CA ILE A 15 19.86 -23.52 -23.63
C ILE A 15 20.10 -22.23 -22.81
N CYS A 16 19.64 -21.09 -23.32
CA CYS A 16 19.49 -19.89 -22.50
C CYS A 16 18.45 -20.18 -21.42
N VAL A 17 18.91 -20.55 -20.24
CA VAL A 17 18.05 -20.51 -19.04
C VAL A 17 17.74 -19.03 -18.77
N LEU A 18 16.59 -18.58 -19.24
CA LEU A 18 16.03 -17.29 -18.81
C LEU A 18 15.79 -17.42 -17.29
N ASN A 19 16.73 -16.92 -16.50
CA ASN A 19 16.46 -16.65 -15.09
C ASN A 19 15.32 -15.63 -15.05
N VAL A 20 14.08 -16.11 -14.93
CA VAL A 20 12.96 -15.25 -14.54
C VAL A 20 13.26 -14.81 -13.11
N SER A 21 13.92 -13.67 -12.97
CA SER A 21 14.12 -13.05 -11.66
C SER A 21 12.75 -12.91 -11.01
N ALA A 22 12.62 -13.45 -9.80
CA ALA A 22 11.43 -13.26 -9.00
C ALA A 22 11.10 -11.76 -8.93
N GLN A 23 9.85 -11.40 -9.21
CA GLN A 23 9.45 -10.01 -9.07
C GLN A 23 9.39 -9.67 -7.58
N ASP A 24 10.30 -8.81 -7.12
CA ASP A 24 10.26 -8.27 -5.76
C ASP A 24 9.00 -7.44 -5.51
N TRP A 25 8.59 -7.34 -4.25
CA TRP A 25 7.53 -6.45 -3.75
C TRP A 25 8.13 -5.50 -2.71
N PRO A 26 8.99 -4.53 -3.11
CA PRO A 26 9.95 -3.89 -2.21
C PRO A 26 9.38 -2.72 -1.42
N GLN A 27 8.13 -2.34 -1.62
CA GLN A 27 7.49 -1.19 -0.98
C GLN A 27 5.98 -1.32 -0.94
N TYR A 28 5.34 -0.34 -0.29
CA TYR A 28 3.88 -0.19 -0.22
C TYR A 28 3.25 -0.22 -1.61
N PHE A 29 2.29 -1.14 -1.81
CA PHE A 29 1.63 -1.43 -3.10
C PHE A 29 2.57 -1.89 -4.22
N GLY A 30 3.71 -2.49 -3.88
CA GLY A 30 4.62 -3.13 -4.83
C GLY A 30 5.49 -2.18 -5.64
N PRO A 31 6.15 -2.69 -6.70
CA PRO A 31 7.15 -1.93 -7.45
C PRO A 31 6.64 -0.62 -8.02
N GLY A 32 5.41 -0.60 -8.52
CA GLY A 32 4.75 0.58 -9.08
C GLY A 32 3.95 1.41 -8.08
N ARG A 33 3.88 1.03 -6.80
CA ARG A 33 3.02 1.65 -5.77
C ARG A 33 1.53 1.73 -6.17
N ASN A 34 1.06 0.80 -6.98
CA ASN A 34 -0.28 0.78 -7.55
C ASN A 34 -1.06 -0.53 -7.31
N GLY A 35 -0.49 -1.47 -6.54
CA GLY A 35 -1.10 -2.78 -6.27
C GLY A 35 -1.09 -3.74 -7.45
N ILE A 36 -0.27 -3.48 -8.48
CA ILE A 36 -0.22 -4.30 -9.70
C ILE A 36 1.07 -5.12 -9.73
N SER A 37 0.92 -6.44 -9.96
CA SER A 37 2.02 -7.36 -10.21
C SER A 37 2.05 -7.78 -11.69
N ASN A 38 3.26 -7.91 -12.23
CA ASN A 38 3.47 -8.44 -13.59
C ASN A 38 3.55 -9.99 -13.62
N GLU A 39 3.38 -10.66 -12.48
CA GLU A 39 3.40 -12.10 -12.42
C GLU A 39 2.31 -12.73 -13.30
N LYS A 40 2.63 -13.91 -13.87
CA LYS A 40 1.76 -14.69 -14.75
C LYS A 40 1.67 -16.13 -14.27
N GLY A 41 0.66 -16.85 -14.75
CA GLY A 41 0.45 -18.26 -14.44
C GLY A 41 -0.19 -18.50 -13.09
N LEU A 42 -0.97 -17.53 -12.60
CA LEU A 42 -1.71 -17.67 -11.36
C LEU A 42 -2.82 -18.73 -11.49
N LEU A 43 -3.18 -19.34 -10.37
CA LEU A 43 -4.35 -20.23 -10.27
C LEU A 43 -5.61 -19.47 -10.68
N ARG A 44 -6.49 -20.16 -11.40
CA ARG A 44 -7.84 -19.64 -11.77
C ARG A 44 -8.94 -20.16 -10.84
N SER A 45 -8.58 -21.06 -9.93
CA SER A 45 -9.45 -21.61 -8.90
C SER A 45 -8.60 -22.18 -7.79
N TRP A 46 -9.20 -22.38 -6.63
CA TRP A 46 -8.65 -23.16 -5.52
C TRP A 46 -9.81 -23.89 -4.81
N PRO A 47 -9.53 -24.93 -4.00
CA PRO A 47 -10.54 -25.62 -3.22
C PRO A 47 -11.16 -24.69 -2.16
N GLN A 48 -12.23 -25.15 -1.51
CA GLN A 48 -12.95 -24.35 -0.51
C GLN A 48 -12.06 -23.93 0.67
N GLU A 49 -11.06 -24.74 1.00
CA GLU A 49 -10.05 -24.46 2.03
C GLU A 49 -9.10 -23.34 1.63
N GLY A 50 -9.11 -22.95 0.36
CA GLY A 50 -8.26 -21.91 -0.21
C GLY A 50 -6.98 -22.43 -0.89
N PRO A 51 -6.09 -21.52 -1.28
CA PRO A 51 -4.80 -21.89 -1.83
C PRO A 51 -3.93 -22.55 -0.77
N LYS A 52 -2.98 -23.40 -1.21
CA LYS A 52 -2.07 -24.14 -0.30
C LYS A 52 -1.31 -23.18 0.60
N VAL A 53 -1.51 -23.30 1.92
CA VAL A 53 -0.67 -22.62 2.92
C VAL A 53 0.72 -23.26 2.91
N LEU A 54 1.75 -22.45 2.71
CA LEU A 54 3.14 -22.86 2.74
C LEU A 54 3.71 -22.78 4.16
N TRP A 55 3.41 -21.69 4.85
CA TRP A 55 3.81 -21.46 6.24
C TRP A 55 2.97 -20.35 6.88
N THR A 56 3.00 -20.32 8.20
CA THR A 56 2.41 -19.29 9.05
C THR A 56 3.39 -18.91 10.13
N ALA A 57 3.65 -17.60 10.29
CA ALA A 57 4.48 -17.07 11.36
C ALA A 57 3.62 -16.22 12.32
N LYS A 58 3.88 -16.35 13.63
CA LYS A 58 3.25 -15.49 14.64
C LYS A 58 3.87 -14.09 14.58
N VAL A 59 3.03 -13.07 14.56
CA VAL A 59 3.41 -11.65 14.59
C VAL A 59 2.59 -10.91 15.65
N GLY A 60 3.00 -9.69 15.97
CA GLY A 60 2.23 -8.79 16.83
C GLY A 60 1.04 -8.18 16.11
N ILE A 61 0.19 -7.50 16.86
CA ILE A 61 -0.95 -6.77 16.31
C ILE A 61 -0.47 -5.68 15.36
N GLY A 62 -1.17 -5.46 14.25
CA GLY A 62 -0.86 -4.37 13.33
C GLY A 62 -1.56 -4.44 11.98
N PHE A 63 -1.40 -3.38 11.22
CA PHE A 63 -2.05 -3.11 9.94
C PHE A 63 -1.06 -2.84 8.81
N GLY A 64 0.24 -2.77 9.11
CA GLY A 64 1.30 -2.65 8.11
C GLY A 64 1.51 -3.96 7.36
N GLY A 65 1.59 -3.91 6.05
CA GLY A 65 1.85 -5.08 5.21
C GLY A 65 3.33 -5.45 5.12
N PRO A 66 3.65 -6.68 4.68
CA PRO A 66 5.00 -7.11 4.40
C PRO A 66 5.52 -6.55 3.07
N VAL A 67 6.84 -6.56 2.93
CA VAL A 67 7.54 -6.37 1.65
C VAL A 67 8.45 -7.56 1.37
N ILE A 68 8.77 -7.78 0.10
CA ILE A 68 9.56 -8.93 -0.35
C ILE A 68 10.72 -8.42 -1.20
N LYS A 69 11.93 -8.88 -0.88
CA LYS A 69 13.12 -8.63 -1.67
C LYS A 69 14.10 -9.80 -1.58
N ASP A 70 14.60 -10.24 -2.73
CA ASP A 70 15.63 -11.30 -2.84
C ASP A 70 15.31 -12.56 -2.00
N GLY A 71 14.04 -13.03 -2.10
CA GLY A 71 13.58 -14.22 -1.36
C GLY A 71 13.43 -14.05 0.15
N LYS A 72 13.44 -12.84 0.64
CA LYS A 72 13.21 -12.49 2.06
C LYS A 72 11.99 -11.62 2.22
N VAL A 73 11.30 -11.78 3.34
CA VAL A 73 10.11 -11.03 3.73
C VAL A 73 10.47 -10.12 4.88
N TYR A 74 10.10 -8.85 4.77
CA TYR A 74 10.34 -7.87 5.83
C TYR A 74 9.01 -7.29 6.30
N LEU A 75 8.84 -7.22 7.60
CA LEU A 75 7.63 -6.71 8.26
C LEU A 75 8.02 -5.80 9.40
N LEU A 76 7.45 -4.60 9.44
CA LEU A 76 7.49 -3.77 10.64
C LEU A 76 6.41 -4.28 11.59
N ASP A 77 6.84 -4.89 12.67
CA ASP A 77 6.02 -5.41 13.75
C ASP A 77 6.10 -4.49 14.97
N ARG A 78 5.24 -4.71 15.97
CA ARG A 78 5.21 -3.87 17.16
C ARG A 78 4.67 -4.61 18.38
N GLU A 79 5.28 -4.30 19.51
CA GLU A 79 4.77 -4.60 20.85
C GLU A 79 4.65 -3.29 21.61
N ASP A 80 3.44 -2.84 21.92
CA ASP A 80 3.16 -1.51 22.50
C ASP A 80 3.96 -1.21 23.78
N ASN A 81 4.24 -2.23 24.60
CA ASN A 81 5.04 -2.08 25.83
C ASN A 81 6.56 -2.01 25.59
N VAL A 82 7.01 -2.31 24.35
CA VAL A 82 8.44 -2.37 23.99
C VAL A 82 8.76 -1.32 22.93
N GLY A 83 8.13 -1.45 21.77
CA GLY A 83 8.40 -0.59 20.63
C GLY A 83 8.22 -1.31 19.31
N ASP A 84 8.84 -0.76 18.26
CA ASP A 84 8.76 -1.32 16.93
C ASP A 84 9.90 -2.31 16.66
N LYS A 85 9.62 -3.29 15.82
CA LYS A 85 10.55 -4.37 15.48
C LYS A 85 10.46 -4.70 14.00
N LEU A 86 11.50 -4.36 13.24
CA LEU A 86 11.65 -4.86 11.89
C LEU A 86 12.05 -6.34 11.95
N ARG A 87 11.26 -7.21 11.32
CA ARG A 87 11.49 -8.66 11.29
C ARG A 87 11.76 -9.10 9.86
N CYS A 88 12.71 -9.99 9.69
CA CYS A 88 13.06 -10.59 8.41
C CYS A 88 12.82 -12.09 8.44
N PHE A 89 12.06 -12.60 7.47
CA PHE A 89 11.75 -14.02 7.33
C PHE A 89 12.25 -14.55 5.98
N ASP A 90 12.58 -15.81 5.92
CA ASP A 90 12.78 -16.53 4.67
C ASP A 90 11.45 -16.74 3.95
N LEU A 91 11.34 -16.33 2.69
CA LEU A 91 10.10 -16.38 1.91
C LEU A 91 9.61 -17.82 1.66
N THR A 92 10.52 -18.79 1.65
CA THR A 92 10.17 -20.18 1.33
C THR A 92 9.71 -20.96 2.55
N SER A 93 10.36 -20.75 3.69
CA SER A 93 10.13 -21.53 4.91
C SER A 93 9.37 -20.77 6.01
N GLY A 94 9.27 -19.44 5.94
CA GLY A 94 8.70 -18.60 7.01
C GLY A 94 9.58 -18.50 8.26
N ARG A 95 10.79 -19.07 8.23
CA ARG A 95 11.72 -18.99 9.36
C ARG A 95 12.21 -17.56 9.54
N GLU A 96 12.12 -17.01 10.75
CA GLU A 96 12.71 -15.72 11.08
C GLU A 96 14.23 -15.82 11.01
N LEU A 97 14.84 -14.95 10.21
CA LEU A 97 16.29 -14.92 9.98
C LEU A 97 16.98 -13.97 10.95
N TRP A 98 16.40 -12.79 11.14
CA TRP A 98 16.89 -11.76 12.05
C TRP A 98 15.78 -10.75 12.37
N SER A 99 16.01 -9.92 13.37
CA SER A 99 15.17 -8.78 13.66
C SER A 99 16.01 -7.63 14.23
N PHE A 100 15.48 -6.40 14.06
CA PHE A 100 16.01 -5.17 14.63
C PHE A 100 14.88 -4.42 15.34
N GLY A 101 15.02 -4.17 16.63
CA GLY A 101 14.05 -3.46 17.44
C GLY A 101 14.59 -2.17 18.01
N TYR A 102 13.70 -1.24 18.29
CA TYR A 102 14.01 -0.01 18.99
C TYR A 102 12.89 0.35 19.98
N GLU A 103 13.26 1.04 21.04
CA GLU A 103 12.31 1.43 22.07
C GLU A 103 11.39 2.56 21.54
N ALA A 104 10.09 2.34 21.65
CA ALA A 104 9.06 3.29 21.26
C ALA A 104 7.75 2.91 21.98
N LYS A 105 7.80 2.89 23.34
CA LYS A 105 6.67 2.50 24.17
C LYS A 105 5.48 3.42 23.99
N GLY A 106 4.30 2.86 24.08
CA GLY A 106 3.04 3.58 24.04
C GLY A 106 1.97 2.86 23.22
N THR A 107 0.72 3.03 23.63
CA THR A 107 -0.44 2.49 22.93
C THR A 107 -1.06 3.57 22.06
N VAL A 108 -1.39 3.21 20.85
CA VAL A 108 -2.11 4.06 19.89
C VAL A 108 -3.49 3.49 19.63
N GLN A 109 -4.43 4.33 19.22
CA GLN A 109 -5.75 3.84 18.82
C GLN A 109 -5.59 2.89 17.61
N PHE A 110 -6.19 1.71 17.64
CA PHE A 110 -5.88 0.56 16.77
C PHE A 110 -4.42 0.14 16.95
N PRO A 111 -4.12 -0.66 18.00
CA PRO A 111 -2.76 -1.01 18.39
C PRO A 111 -1.91 -1.61 17.28
N GLY A 112 -0.59 -1.50 17.42
CA GLY A 112 0.40 -2.14 16.56
C GLY A 112 0.93 -1.26 15.42
N SER A 113 1.80 -1.87 14.59
CA SER A 113 2.40 -1.20 13.44
C SER A 113 1.39 -0.97 12.31
N ARG A 114 1.62 0.05 11.49
CA ARG A 114 0.71 0.42 10.40
C ARG A 114 1.40 0.87 9.12
N SER A 115 2.71 1.05 9.16
CA SER A 115 3.51 1.40 8.00
C SER A 115 4.04 0.17 7.28
N VAL A 116 4.22 0.27 5.99
CA VAL A 116 4.89 -0.72 5.15
C VAL A 116 6.31 -0.23 4.91
N PRO A 117 7.35 -1.06 5.14
CA PRO A 117 8.73 -0.71 4.83
C PRO A 117 8.94 -0.41 3.33
N ALA A 118 10.05 0.27 3.01
CA ALA A 118 10.53 0.40 1.64
C ALA A 118 11.99 -0.05 1.55
N ILE A 119 12.35 -0.77 0.49
CA ILE A 119 13.69 -1.33 0.31
C ILE A 119 14.29 -0.84 -0.99
N ASP A 120 15.53 -0.35 -0.93
CA ASP A 120 16.32 -0.01 -2.11
C ASP A 120 17.78 -0.41 -1.89
N GLY A 121 18.33 -1.22 -2.82
CA GLY A 121 19.64 -1.84 -2.64
C GLY A 121 19.73 -2.62 -1.32
N ASN A 122 20.70 -2.27 -0.50
CA ASN A 122 20.93 -2.88 0.82
C ASN A 122 20.29 -2.08 1.97
N MET A 123 19.46 -1.09 1.68
CA MET A 123 18.83 -0.26 2.70
C MET A 123 17.33 -0.53 2.80
N ILE A 124 16.83 -0.63 4.02
CA ILE A 124 15.43 -0.70 4.34
C ILE A 124 15.02 0.48 5.21
N PHE A 125 13.91 1.11 4.83
CA PHE A 125 13.38 2.28 5.50
C PHE A 125 12.07 1.92 6.19
N THR A 126 11.94 2.24 7.48
CA THR A 126 10.75 1.98 8.28
C THR A 126 10.29 3.26 8.97
N CYS A 127 8.98 3.41 9.16
CA CYS A 127 8.41 4.52 9.91
C CYS A 127 7.50 4.00 11.03
N GLY A 128 7.85 4.26 12.27
CA GLY A 128 7.05 3.89 13.44
C GLY A 128 5.89 4.85 13.72
N PRO A 129 4.92 4.44 14.57
CA PRO A 129 3.70 5.22 14.84
C PRO A 129 3.95 6.53 15.60
N TYR A 130 5.12 6.72 16.19
CA TYR A 130 5.54 7.98 16.84
C TYR A 130 6.51 8.80 15.97
N GLY A 131 6.59 8.48 14.67
CA GLY A 131 7.38 9.23 13.70
C GLY A 131 8.84 8.80 13.58
N GLN A 132 9.26 7.72 14.24
CA GLN A 132 10.63 7.20 14.12
C GLN A 132 10.86 6.67 12.70
N LEU A 133 11.71 7.35 11.94
CA LEU A 133 12.16 6.94 10.61
C LEU A 133 13.57 6.37 10.72
N TYR A 134 13.72 5.10 10.38
CA TYR A 134 14.99 4.40 10.37
C TYR A 134 15.43 4.03 8.96
N CYS A 135 16.70 4.20 8.66
CA CYS A 135 17.40 3.53 7.58
C CYS A 135 18.26 2.44 8.18
N ILE A 136 18.05 1.20 7.79
CA ILE A 136 18.71 0.02 8.33
C ILE A 136 19.45 -0.68 7.19
N ASP A 137 20.72 -1.03 7.39
CA ASP A 137 21.49 -1.83 6.43
C ASP A 137 21.10 -3.30 6.58
N ILE A 138 20.67 -3.92 5.48
CA ILE A 138 20.17 -5.31 5.43
C ILE A 138 21.28 -6.33 5.76
N ASN A 139 22.54 -6.01 5.45
CA ASN A 139 23.66 -6.94 5.63
C ASN A 139 24.20 -6.92 7.07
N THR A 140 24.26 -5.74 7.67
CA THR A 140 24.76 -5.57 9.04
C THR A 140 23.66 -5.62 10.09
N HIS A 141 22.40 -5.51 9.69
CA HIS A 141 21.20 -5.43 10.54
C HIS A 141 21.25 -4.24 11.53
N LYS A 142 22.00 -3.19 11.19
CA LYS A 142 22.18 -2.00 12.05
C LYS A 142 21.62 -0.75 11.41
N PRO A 143 21.20 0.25 12.21
CA PRO A 143 20.78 1.52 11.68
C PRO A 143 21.97 2.25 11.05
N VAL A 144 21.78 2.79 9.85
CA VAL A 144 22.69 3.72 9.17
C VAL A 144 22.44 5.13 9.70
N TRP A 145 21.18 5.49 9.82
CA TRP A 145 20.73 6.74 10.41
C TRP A 145 19.29 6.61 10.93
N THR A 146 18.90 7.53 11.81
CA THR A 146 17.55 7.66 12.33
C THR A 146 17.12 9.12 12.39
N LYS A 147 15.82 9.38 12.22
CA LYS A 147 15.14 10.67 12.33
C LYS A 147 13.81 10.48 13.05
N ASN A 148 13.23 11.58 13.50
CA ASN A 148 11.83 11.57 13.89
C ASN A 148 11.07 12.59 13.03
N ILE A 149 10.21 12.09 12.13
CA ILE A 149 9.52 12.96 11.16
C ILE A 149 8.45 13.84 11.80
N TRP A 150 8.12 13.62 13.08
CA TRP A 150 7.15 14.41 13.82
C TRP A 150 7.83 15.43 14.74
N THR A 151 8.62 14.95 15.69
CA THR A 151 9.24 15.84 16.70
C THR A 151 10.34 16.73 16.14
N ASP A 152 11.11 16.28 15.13
CA ASP A 152 12.15 17.10 14.48
C ASP A 152 11.57 18.34 13.76
N PHE A 153 10.24 18.36 13.51
CA PHE A 153 9.54 19.47 12.86
C PHE A 153 8.48 20.11 13.75
N GLY A 154 8.68 20.07 15.07
CA GLY A 154 7.83 20.77 16.04
C GLY A 154 6.53 20.08 16.35
N GLY A 155 6.40 18.76 16.05
CA GLY A 155 5.26 17.96 16.45
C GLY A 155 5.24 17.74 17.96
N GLY A 156 4.08 17.98 18.56
CA GLY A 156 3.79 17.73 19.97
C GLY A 156 3.06 16.40 20.17
N GLU A 157 1.81 16.47 20.67
CA GLU A 157 0.97 15.28 20.80
C GLU A 157 0.79 14.56 19.46
N ILE A 158 0.87 13.23 19.52
CA ILE A 158 0.74 12.39 18.33
C ILE A 158 -0.69 12.47 17.78
N PRO A 159 -0.90 12.55 16.46
CA PRO A 159 -2.22 12.50 15.86
C PRO A 159 -3.03 11.29 16.33
N ARG A 160 -4.35 11.42 16.40
CA ARG A 160 -5.27 10.44 16.97
C ARG A 160 -5.03 8.99 16.51
N TRP A 161 -4.72 8.79 15.22
CA TRP A 161 -4.43 7.47 14.65
C TRP A 161 -2.94 7.28 14.37
N ALA A 162 -2.07 8.01 15.07
CA ALA A 162 -0.62 7.97 15.00
C ALA A 162 -0.06 8.33 13.61
N ILE A 163 1.24 8.14 13.41
CA ILE A 163 1.90 8.32 12.11
C ILE A 163 1.79 7.02 11.32
N THR A 164 1.34 7.11 10.05
CA THR A 164 1.04 5.95 9.20
C THR A 164 1.83 5.96 7.91
N GLN A 165 2.98 6.63 7.89
CA GLN A 165 3.74 6.87 6.67
C GLN A 165 4.45 5.62 6.15
N CYS A 166 4.20 5.29 4.88
CA CYS A 166 4.96 4.31 4.11
C CYS A 166 6.00 5.07 3.29
N PRO A 167 7.31 4.96 3.61
CA PRO A 167 8.35 5.72 2.93
C PRO A 167 8.32 5.54 1.42
N LEU A 168 8.48 6.63 0.67
CA LEU A 168 8.59 6.62 -0.78
C LEU A 168 10.07 6.79 -1.16
N ILE A 169 10.59 5.86 -1.95
CA ILE A 169 11.92 5.98 -2.56
C ILE A 169 11.78 6.67 -3.91
N TYR A 170 12.52 7.76 -4.11
CA TYR A 170 12.58 8.47 -5.38
C TYR A 170 14.02 8.90 -5.69
N GLY A 171 14.65 8.21 -6.62
CA GLY A 171 16.07 8.44 -6.93
C GLY A 171 16.96 8.22 -5.71
N ASP A 172 17.68 9.26 -5.30
CA ASP A 172 18.54 9.27 -4.10
C ASP A 172 17.82 9.74 -2.82
N LEU A 173 16.49 9.88 -2.87
CA LEU A 173 15.69 10.42 -1.77
C LEU A 173 14.77 9.38 -1.13
N VAL A 174 14.52 9.57 0.16
CA VAL A 174 13.41 8.99 0.92
C VAL A 174 12.44 10.11 1.27
N ILE A 175 11.21 10.00 0.78
CA ILE A 175 10.19 11.05 0.93
C ILE A 175 9.09 10.53 1.86
N VAL A 176 8.74 11.32 2.88
CA VAL A 176 7.68 11.02 3.85
C VAL A 176 6.87 12.29 4.14
N ALA A 177 5.61 12.11 4.48
CA ALA A 177 4.79 13.22 4.95
C ALA A 177 4.94 13.36 6.47
N SER A 178 5.69 14.37 6.88
CA SER A 178 5.79 14.76 8.30
C SER A 178 4.42 15.22 8.81
N GLN A 179 3.79 16.14 8.08
CA GLN A 179 2.56 16.83 8.45
C GLN A 179 2.61 17.46 9.86
N ALA A 180 3.82 17.69 10.37
CA ALA A 180 4.09 18.42 11.59
C ALA A 180 3.94 19.94 11.36
N PRO A 181 3.86 20.76 12.42
CA PRO A 181 3.65 22.20 12.29
C PRO A 181 4.65 22.93 11.40
N GLN A 182 5.91 22.46 11.35
CA GLN A 182 6.98 23.11 10.58
C GLN A 182 7.28 22.45 9.23
N ALA A 183 6.70 21.27 8.92
CA ALA A 183 6.92 20.59 7.65
C ALA A 183 5.72 19.74 7.24
N GLY A 184 5.27 19.86 5.99
CA GLY A 184 4.26 19.00 5.40
C GLY A 184 4.88 17.70 4.87
N VAL A 185 5.75 17.80 3.86
CA VAL A 185 6.49 16.67 3.28
C VAL A 185 7.98 16.94 3.40
N VAL A 186 8.75 15.90 3.71
CA VAL A 186 10.21 15.98 3.87
C VAL A 186 10.88 14.93 2.99
N ALA A 187 11.93 15.33 2.29
CA ALA A 187 12.81 14.44 1.55
C ALA A 187 14.18 14.38 2.23
N TYR A 188 14.59 13.17 2.54
CA TYR A 188 15.91 12.88 3.10
C TYR A 188 16.80 12.22 2.05
N GLU A 189 18.09 12.51 2.06
CA GLU A 189 19.10 11.75 1.32
C GLU A 189 19.15 10.31 1.87
N LYS A 190 18.99 9.32 1.00
CA LYS A 190 18.95 7.89 1.40
C LYS A 190 20.16 7.47 2.23
N LEU A 191 21.36 7.91 1.85
CA LEU A 191 22.60 7.46 2.45
C LEU A 191 22.93 8.13 3.78
N THR A 192 22.49 9.37 3.97
CA THR A 192 22.96 10.22 5.09
C THR A 192 21.84 10.61 6.07
N GLY A 193 20.59 10.54 5.64
CA GLY A 193 19.46 11.06 6.39
C GLY A 193 19.44 12.59 6.48
N LYS A 194 20.28 13.31 5.71
CA LYS A 194 20.21 14.78 5.65
C LYS A 194 18.94 15.20 4.94
N VAL A 195 18.29 16.24 5.45
CA VAL A 195 17.15 16.86 4.76
C VAL A 195 17.66 17.52 3.48
N ARG A 196 17.15 17.11 2.34
CA ARG A 196 17.40 17.74 1.03
C ARG A 196 16.45 18.91 0.82
N TRP A 197 15.18 18.70 1.12
CA TRP A 197 14.14 19.72 1.10
C TRP A 197 12.98 19.33 2.04
N SER A 198 12.24 20.35 2.46
CA SER A 198 10.96 20.18 3.13
C SER A 198 9.98 21.24 2.66
N THR A 199 8.70 20.91 2.59
CA THR A 199 7.66 21.91 2.38
C THR A 199 7.29 22.55 3.72
N PRO A 200 6.70 23.75 3.74
CA PRO A 200 5.96 24.21 4.90
C PRO A 200 4.78 23.27 5.20
N SER A 201 4.07 23.47 6.31
CA SER A 201 2.83 22.76 6.58
C SER A 201 1.84 22.94 5.42
N LEU A 202 1.28 21.83 4.92
CA LEU A 202 0.36 21.82 3.78
C LEU A 202 -1.10 21.94 4.21
N GLY A 203 -1.43 21.61 5.46
CA GLY A 203 -2.80 21.63 5.98
C GLY A 203 -3.01 20.68 7.14
N ALA A 204 -4.25 20.30 7.41
CA ALA A 204 -4.61 19.39 8.48
C ALA A 204 -4.05 17.99 8.25
N VAL A 205 -3.71 17.31 9.37
CA VAL A 205 -3.07 15.98 9.35
C VAL A 205 -4.02 14.93 8.76
N GLY A 206 -3.56 14.29 7.68
CA GLY A 206 -4.15 13.08 7.10
C GLY A 206 -3.24 11.87 7.31
N TYR A 207 -3.59 10.75 6.68
CA TYR A 207 -2.87 9.48 6.85
C TYR A 207 -2.34 8.93 5.52
N VAL A 208 -2.42 9.73 4.47
CA VAL A 208 -1.93 9.41 3.12
C VAL A 208 -0.41 9.50 3.10
N SER A 209 0.25 8.53 2.47
CA SER A 209 1.67 8.59 2.17
C SER A 209 1.91 9.28 0.82
N PRO A 210 3.01 10.02 0.64
CA PRO A 210 3.34 10.61 -0.65
C PRO A 210 3.41 9.55 -1.75
N CYS A 211 2.90 9.85 -2.93
CA CYS A 211 2.96 8.94 -4.07
C CYS A 211 3.40 9.67 -5.35
N PRO A 212 4.18 9.01 -6.24
CA PRO A 212 4.55 9.57 -7.52
C PRO A 212 3.41 9.42 -8.51
N VAL A 213 3.16 10.45 -9.32
CA VAL A 213 2.19 10.46 -10.42
C VAL A 213 2.85 11.08 -11.65
N LYS A 214 2.48 10.61 -12.85
CA LYS A 214 2.97 11.15 -14.12
C LYS A 214 2.06 12.24 -14.65
N ILE A 215 2.65 13.41 -14.93
CA ILE A 215 2.00 14.51 -15.64
C ILE A 215 2.79 14.77 -16.92
N GLY A 216 2.33 14.23 -18.04
CA GLY A 216 3.15 14.12 -19.25
C GLY A 216 4.42 13.30 -18.96
N GLU A 217 5.58 13.84 -19.30
CA GLU A 217 6.87 13.19 -19.05
C GLU A 217 7.41 13.43 -17.64
N GLU A 218 6.79 14.34 -16.87
CA GLU A 218 7.27 14.72 -15.54
C GLU A 218 6.65 13.82 -14.46
N THR A 219 7.43 13.56 -13.40
CA THR A 219 6.92 12.92 -12.18
C THR A 219 6.68 13.99 -11.14
N HIS A 220 5.50 14.01 -10.54
CA HIS A 220 5.18 14.84 -9.40
C HIS A 220 4.96 13.95 -8.17
N ILE A 221 5.32 14.45 -6.99
CA ILE A 221 4.98 13.80 -5.73
C ILE A 221 3.67 14.38 -5.24
N VAL A 222 2.65 13.53 -5.15
CA VAL A 222 1.31 13.97 -4.73
C VAL A 222 1.12 13.71 -3.26
N MET A 223 0.62 14.72 -2.55
CA MET A 223 0.27 14.67 -1.13
C MET A 223 -1.16 15.10 -0.92
N VAL A 224 -1.85 14.45 0.02
CA VAL A 224 -3.24 14.75 0.38
C VAL A 224 -3.32 15.09 1.86
N THR A 225 -3.92 16.24 2.18
CA THR A 225 -4.21 16.67 3.57
C THR A 225 -5.66 16.43 3.93
N ALA A 226 -5.97 16.34 5.22
CA ALA A 226 -7.33 16.21 5.70
C ALA A 226 -8.12 17.51 5.55
N ALA A 227 -9.44 17.37 5.48
CA ALA A 227 -10.36 18.50 5.64
C ALA A 227 -10.32 19.04 7.08
N GLU A 228 -10.47 20.35 7.25
CA GLU A 228 -10.67 20.95 8.55
C GLU A 228 -12.14 20.83 8.95
N GLY A 229 -12.42 20.05 9.98
CA GLY A 229 -13.79 19.73 10.44
C GLY A 229 -14.38 18.48 9.78
N TRP A 230 -15.52 18.04 10.32
CA TRP A 230 -16.22 16.82 9.92
C TRP A 230 -17.46 17.13 9.06
N GLY A 231 -17.71 16.25 8.10
CA GLY A 231 -18.91 16.31 7.27
C GLY A 231 -18.81 17.28 6.09
N PRO A 232 -19.93 17.52 5.40
CA PRO A 232 -19.98 18.28 4.14
C PRO A 232 -19.66 19.78 4.30
N ASN A 233 -19.68 20.31 5.53
CA ASN A 233 -19.39 21.71 5.84
C ASN A 233 -17.93 21.92 6.28
N GLY A 234 -17.10 20.88 6.34
CA GLY A 234 -15.67 21.01 6.60
C GLY A 234 -14.99 21.76 5.45
N LYS A 235 -13.99 22.58 5.78
CA LYS A 235 -13.14 23.15 4.71
C LYS A 235 -12.42 22.00 4.00
N PRO A 236 -12.45 21.92 2.67
CA PRO A 236 -11.74 20.89 1.93
C PRO A 236 -10.25 20.83 2.32
N GLY A 237 -9.71 19.62 2.36
CA GLY A 237 -8.28 19.43 2.37
C GLY A 237 -7.65 19.81 1.04
N LYS A 238 -6.37 19.57 0.92
CA LYS A 238 -5.62 19.90 -0.29
C LYS A 238 -5.01 18.64 -0.88
N VAL A 239 -4.94 18.61 -2.20
CA VAL A 239 -4.10 17.69 -2.95
C VAL A 239 -3.03 18.52 -3.62
N ASP A 240 -1.80 18.38 -3.15
CA ASP A 240 -0.65 19.16 -3.64
C ASP A 240 0.23 18.28 -4.51
N GLY A 241 0.58 18.77 -5.71
CA GLY A 241 1.60 18.20 -6.55
C GLY A 241 2.91 18.92 -6.36
N LEU A 242 3.93 18.17 -5.95
CA LEU A 242 5.25 18.69 -5.59
C LEU A 242 6.29 18.31 -6.64
N ASP A 243 7.22 19.22 -6.91
CA ASP A 243 8.45 18.90 -7.62
C ASP A 243 9.30 17.93 -6.78
N PRO A 244 9.65 16.74 -7.28
CA PRO A 244 10.35 15.74 -6.49
C PRO A 244 11.77 16.12 -6.09
N LYS A 245 12.40 17.07 -6.79
CA LYS A 245 13.78 17.50 -6.54
C LYS A 245 13.88 18.64 -5.52
N THR A 246 12.85 19.49 -5.44
CA THR A 246 12.89 20.74 -4.67
C THR A 246 11.81 20.85 -3.61
N GLY A 247 10.75 20.01 -3.67
CA GLY A 247 9.58 20.12 -2.81
C GLY A 247 8.66 21.32 -3.14
N LYS A 248 8.94 22.08 -4.21
CA LYS A 248 8.09 23.20 -4.63
C LYS A 248 6.71 22.70 -5.00
N ILE A 249 5.66 23.36 -4.48
CA ILE A 249 4.28 23.11 -4.90
C ILE A 249 4.13 23.62 -6.34
N LEU A 250 3.75 22.72 -7.25
CA LEU A 250 3.56 22.98 -8.67
C LEU A 250 2.11 23.29 -8.99
N TRP A 251 1.18 22.60 -8.34
CA TRP A 251 -0.25 22.73 -8.49
C TRP A 251 -0.97 22.27 -7.23
N GLN A 252 -2.23 22.65 -7.11
CA GLN A 252 -3.11 22.32 -5.97
C GLN A 252 -4.53 22.09 -6.44
N TYR A 253 -5.19 21.06 -5.88
CA TYR A 253 -6.62 20.82 -5.97
C TYR A 253 -7.22 20.86 -4.56
N SER A 254 -8.32 21.62 -4.36
CA SER A 254 -8.90 21.86 -3.03
C SER A 254 -10.43 21.84 -3.02
N ASN A 255 -11.05 21.01 -3.88
CA ASN A 255 -12.50 20.93 -3.98
C ASN A 255 -13.06 19.55 -3.57
N TRP A 256 -12.34 18.85 -2.65
CA TRP A 256 -12.79 17.58 -2.09
C TRP A 256 -12.53 17.56 -0.58
N ALA A 257 -13.52 17.09 0.20
CA ALA A 257 -13.42 17.08 1.65
C ALA A 257 -13.44 15.64 2.19
N CYS A 258 -12.40 15.28 2.92
CA CYS A 258 -12.31 14.04 3.68
C CYS A 258 -11.59 14.31 5.00
N GLY A 259 -12.28 14.08 6.12
CA GLY A 259 -11.71 14.30 7.45
C GLY A 259 -10.62 13.29 7.83
N ILE A 260 -10.60 12.12 7.20
CA ILE A 260 -9.64 11.04 7.46
C ILE A 260 -9.20 10.44 6.11
N PRO A 261 -8.43 11.17 5.29
CA PRO A 261 -7.87 10.60 4.07
C PRO A 261 -6.75 9.62 4.43
N VAL A 262 -6.80 8.41 3.84
CA VAL A 262 -5.81 7.33 4.05
C VAL A 262 -5.26 6.83 2.72
N ALA A 263 -6.16 6.63 1.74
CA ALA A 263 -5.82 6.09 0.44
C ALA A 263 -5.05 7.10 -0.42
N ASN A 264 -4.04 6.62 -1.11
CA ASN A 264 -3.30 7.40 -2.10
C ASN A 264 -4.20 7.75 -3.30
N VAL A 265 -3.83 8.81 -4.03
CA VAL A 265 -4.43 9.08 -5.34
C VAL A 265 -4.10 7.94 -6.31
N VAL A 266 -5.00 7.69 -7.26
CA VAL A 266 -4.80 6.72 -8.33
C VAL A 266 -4.55 7.48 -9.63
N ASP A 267 -3.40 7.23 -10.24
CA ASP A 267 -3.09 7.74 -11.58
C ASP A 267 -4.00 7.04 -12.61
N ALA A 268 -4.87 7.80 -13.24
CA ALA A 268 -5.78 7.32 -14.27
C ALA A 268 -5.25 7.54 -15.70
N GLY A 269 -4.02 8.06 -15.80
CA GLY A 269 -3.38 8.36 -17.08
C GLY A 269 -3.73 9.73 -17.65
N GLY A 270 -2.86 10.24 -18.52
CA GLY A 270 -3.08 11.53 -19.19
C GLY A 270 -3.17 12.73 -18.24
N GLY A 271 -2.57 12.64 -17.05
CA GLY A 271 -2.66 13.66 -16.01
C GLY A 271 -3.94 13.62 -15.18
N SER A 272 -4.84 12.67 -15.44
CA SER A 272 -6.06 12.47 -14.64
C SER A 272 -5.77 11.64 -13.39
N MET A 273 -6.34 12.02 -12.27
CA MET A 273 -6.16 11.38 -10.97
C MET A 273 -7.50 11.22 -10.25
N LEU A 274 -7.71 10.04 -9.67
CA LEU A 274 -8.83 9.80 -8.76
C LEU A 274 -8.33 9.90 -7.32
N ILE A 275 -8.99 10.76 -6.53
CA ILE A 275 -8.87 10.78 -5.08
C ILE A 275 -10.13 10.19 -4.47
N SER A 276 -10.00 9.42 -3.40
CA SER A 276 -11.13 8.75 -2.75
C SER A 276 -10.95 8.62 -1.25
N GLY A 277 -12.06 8.59 -0.52
CA GLY A 277 -12.06 8.47 0.93
C GLY A 277 -13.25 7.69 1.48
N GLY A 278 -13.10 7.28 2.73
CA GLY A 278 -14.16 6.67 3.52
C GLY A 278 -15.12 7.69 4.14
N TYR A 279 -15.98 7.23 5.04
CA TYR A 279 -16.91 8.07 5.82
C TYR A 279 -17.76 9.02 4.96
N ASN A 280 -18.29 8.51 3.84
CA ASN A 280 -19.11 9.26 2.87
C ASN A 280 -18.38 10.40 2.15
N ALA A 281 -17.04 10.48 2.21
CA ALA A 281 -16.28 11.46 1.44
C ALA A 281 -16.38 11.20 -0.08
N GLY A 282 -16.62 9.96 -0.48
CA GLY A 282 -16.72 9.61 -1.89
C GLY A 282 -15.39 9.80 -2.63
N SER A 283 -15.49 10.18 -3.89
CA SER A 283 -14.34 10.39 -4.78
C SER A 283 -14.47 11.67 -5.60
N ALA A 284 -13.32 12.18 -6.04
CA ALA A 284 -13.23 13.23 -7.06
C ALA A 284 -12.20 12.81 -8.11
N MET A 285 -12.52 13.03 -9.37
CA MET A 285 -11.62 12.93 -10.51
C MET A 285 -11.24 14.34 -10.96
N PHE A 286 -9.96 14.60 -11.06
CA PHE A 286 -9.43 15.85 -11.60
C PHE A 286 -8.25 15.59 -12.52
N ARG A 287 -7.98 16.53 -13.42
CA ARG A 287 -6.89 16.45 -14.40
C ARG A 287 -5.94 17.62 -14.20
N VAL A 288 -4.66 17.32 -14.30
CA VAL A 288 -3.57 18.30 -14.26
C VAL A 288 -2.88 18.33 -15.62
N GLU A 289 -2.72 19.51 -16.17
CA GLU A 289 -2.10 19.74 -17.47
C GLU A 289 -1.05 20.84 -17.37
N LYS A 290 0.12 20.59 -17.94
CA LYS A 290 1.17 21.61 -18.05
C LYS A 290 0.83 22.57 -19.18
N LYS A 291 0.88 23.88 -18.89
CA LYS A 291 0.67 24.94 -19.87
C LYS A 291 1.98 25.30 -20.58
N PRO A 292 1.89 25.98 -21.75
CA PRO A 292 3.08 26.43 -22.49
C PRO A 292 4.00 27.35 -21.68
N ASP A 293 3.47 28.11 -20.71
CA ASP A 293 4.24 28.98 -19.82
C ASP A 293 4.92 28.24 -18.66
N GLY A 294 4.77 26.90 -18.59
CA GLY A 294 5.34 26.04 -17.55
C GLY A 294 4.50 25.94 -16.28
N SER A 295 3.43 26.71 -16.14
CA SER A 295 2.45 26.56 -15.05
C SER A 295 1.54 25.33 -15.28
N TYR A 296 0.73 24.99 -14.25
CA TYR A 296 -0.20 23.86 -14.35
C TYR A 296 -1.64 24.34 -14.22
N ASN A 297 -2.51 23.73 -15.02
CA ASN A 297 -3.95 23.86 -14.90
C ASN A 297 -4.50 22.63 -14.17
N VAL A 298 -5.47 22.82 -13.28
CA VAL A 298 -6.17 21.74 -12.58
C VAL A 298 -7.64 21.87 -12.86
N THR A 299 -8.23 20.85 -13.48
CA THR A 299 -9.64 20.82 -13.86
C THR A 299 -10.35 19.66 -13.19
N GLU A 300 -11.36 19.93 -12.37
CA GLU A 300 -12.26 18.90 -11.86
C GLU A 300 -13.07 18.30 -13.00
N GLN A 301 -13.09 16.97 -13.10
CA GLN A 301 -13.88 16.25 -14.09
C GLN A 301 -15.23 15.84 -13.51
N TYR A 302 -15.25 15.28 -12.31
CA TYR A 302 -16.47 14.96 -11.57
C TYR A 302 -16.18 14.71 -10.09
N LYS A 303 -17.24 14.72 -9.29
CA LYS A 303 -17.30 14.19 -7.92
C LYS A 303 -18.43 13.20 -7.79
N THR A 304 -18.25 12.17 -6.97
CA THR A 304 -19.32 11.21 -6.69
C THR A 304 -19.27 10.74 -5.23
N PRO A 305 -20.40 10.71 -4.52
CA PRO A 305 -20.49 10.11 -3.19
C PRO A 305 -20.58 8.57 -3.25
N ASP A 306 -20.81 8.00 -4.44
CA ASP A 306 -21.19 6.59 -4.62
C ASP A 306 -20.01 5.64 -4.84
N PHE A 307 -18.81 6.18 -4.92
CA PHE A 307 -17.57 5.44 -5.00
C PHE A 307 -16.55 6.02 -4.02
N GLY A 308 -15.89 5.16 -3.26
CA GLY A 308 -14.87 5.57 -2.30
C GLY A 308 -14.13 4.37 -1.73
N THR A 309 -13.21 4.64 -0.83
CA THR A 309 -12.46 3.61 -0.11
C THR A 309 -12.02 4.13 1.24
N HIS A 310 -11.78 3.22 2.20
CA HIS A 310 -11.35 3.65 3.53
C HIS A 310 -9.84 3.64 3.70
N THR A 311 -9.17 2.54 3.36
CA THR A 311 -7.74 2.34 3.68
C THR A 311 -6.86 2.06 2.45
N GLN A 312 -7.37 1.33 1.48
CA GLN A 312 -6.62 0.93 0.29
C GLN A 312 -7.03 1.81 -0.90
N PRO A 313 -6.09 2.33 -1.73
CA PRO A 313 -6.46 3.06 -2.92
C PRO A 313 -7.21 2.15 -3.91
N PRO A 314 -8.17 2.66 -4.68
CA PRO A 314 -8.80 1.89 -5.76
C PRO A 314 -7.76 1.32 -6.72
N VAL A 315 -8.04 0.14 -7.29
CA VAL A 315 -7.23 -0.39 -8.40
C VAL A 315 -7.92 -0.09 -9.72
N LEU A 316 -7.15 0.40 -10.70
CA LEU A 316 -7.62 0.66 -12.05
C LEU A 316 -7.31 -0.53 -12.97
N VAL A 317 -8.33 -1.10 -13.58
CA VAL A 317 -8.21 -2.24 -14.50
C VAL A 317 -9.04 -1.98 -15.75
N ASN A 318 -8.39 -1.95 -16.91
CA ASN A 318 -9.07 -1.82 -18.22
C ASN A 318 -10.11 -0.68 -18.29
N GLY A 319 -9.83 0.47 -17.67
CA GLY A 319 -10.72 1.63 -17.66
C GLY A 319 -11.81 1.60 -16.58
N PHE A 320 -11.72 0.68 -15.61
CA PHE A 320 -12.65 0.59 -14.49
C PHE A 320 -11.91 0.58 -13.16
N PHE A 321 -12.43 1.32 -12.20
CA PHE A 321 -11.98 1.33 -10.81
C PHE A 321 -12.72 0.27 -10.00
N TYR A 322 -11.98 -0.44 -9.16
CA TYR A 322 -12.52 -1.38 -8.18
C TYR A 322 -12.07 -0.97 -6.79
N ALA A 323 -13.00 -0.84 -5.85
CA ALA A 323 -12.71 -0.45 -4.46
C ALA A 323 -13.66 -1.11 -3.47
N GLN A 324 -13.18 -1.35 -2.26
CA GLN A 324 -14.01 -1.76 -1.13
C GLN A 324 -14.55 -0.50 -0.45
N TYR A 325 -15.85 -0.26 -0.56
CA TYR A 325 -16.50 0.93 -0.01
C TYR A 325 -17.52 0.56 1.07
N SER A 326 -17.00 0.21 2.23
CA SER A 326 -17.81 -0.02 3.42
C SER A 326 -17.25 0.75 4.60
N THR A 327 -18.13 1.46 5.28
CA THR A 327 -17.87 2.20 6.51
C THR A 327 -18.91 1.77 7.55
N ASN A 328 -18.93 2.41 8.73
CA ASN A 328 -19.90 2.09 9.76
C ASN A 328 -21.36 2.25 9.26
N GLU A 329 -21.60 3.25 8.44
CA GLU A 329 -22.93 3.61 7.92
C GLU A 329 -23.19 3.02 6.54
N ARG A 330 -22.15 2.89 5.72
CA ARG A 330 -22.25 2.48 4.32
C ARG A 330 -21.76 1.04 4.13
N LYS A 331 -22.54 0.22 3.43
CA LYS A 331 -22.26 -1.20 3.18
C LYS A 331 -22.38 -1.52 1.69
N ASP A 332 -21.63 -0.80 0.86
CA ASP A 332 -21.64 -0.99 -0.60
C ASP A 332 -20.81 -2.20 -1.03
N GLY A 333 -19.90 -2.68 -0.17
CA GLY A 333 -19.06 -3.84 -0.47
C GLY A 333 -17.98 -3.51 -1.50
N LEU A 334 -17.73 -4.42 -2.44
CA LEU A 334 -16.90 -4.16 -3.60
C LEU A 334 -17.70 -3.38 -4.65
N VAL A 335 -17.14 -2.30 -5.14
CA VAL A 335 -17.78 -1.40 -6.11
C VAL A 335 -16.93 -1.33 -7.36
N CYS A 336 -17.57 -1.44 -8.54
CA CYS A 336 -16.98 -1.18 -9.84
C CYS A 336 -17.52 0.15 -10.39
N MET A 337 -16.62 1.02 -10.86
CA MET A 337 -16.94 2.33 -11.43
C MET A 337 -16.12 2.56 -12.70
N SER A 338 -16.70 3.10 -13.76
CA SER A 338 -15.96 3.49 -14.97
C SER A 338 -15.18 4.81 -14.78
N LEU A 339 -14.25 5.10 -15.68
CA LEU A 339 -13.43 6.31 -15.65
C LEU A 339 -14.26 7.61 -15.64
N ASP A 340 -15.45 7.59 -16.21
CA ASP A 340 -16.38 8.72 -16.25
C ASP A 340 -17.26 8.86 -14.99
N GLY A 341 -17.01 8.06 -13.95
CA GLY A 341 -17.68 8.15 -12.66
C GLY A 341 -18.98 7.37 -12.54
N ASN A 342 -19.37 6.58 -13.56
CA ASN A 342 -20.60 5.79 -13.52
C ASN A 342 -20.40 4.47 -12.78
N ILE A 343 -21.21 4.24 -11.73
CA ILE A 343 -21.22 2.96 -11.02
C ILE A 343 -21.77 1.87 -11.95
N LYS A 344 -21.03 0.79 -12.08
CA LYS A 344 -21.43 -0.39 -12.86
C LYS A 344 -22.19 -1.38 -12.01
N TRP A 345 -21.62 -1.72 -10.83
CA TRP A 345 -22.25 -2.61 -9.87
C TRP A 345 -21.65 -2.44 -8.47
N LYS A 346 -22.35 -2.97 -7.47
CA LYS A 346 -21.95 -3.06 -6.06
C LYS A 346 -22.31 -4.44 -5.53
N THR A 347 -21.47 -5.07 -4.71
CA THR A 347 -21.83 -6.35 -4.05
C THR A 347 -22.78 -6.15 -2.88
N GLY A 348 -22.77 -4.97 -2.28
CA GLY A 348 -23.58 -4.68 -1.11
C GLY A 348 -23.11 -5.49 0.13
N ARG A 349 -24.07 -6.11 0.80
CA ARG A 349 -23.81 -6.86 2.05
C ARG A 349 -23.47 -8.34 1.83
N LYS A 350 -23.62 -8.87 0.62
CA LYS A 350 -23.44 -10.31 0.31
C LYS A 350 -22.77 -10.50 -1.04
N PRO A 351 -21.44 -10.72 -1.08
CA PRO A 351 -20.49 -10.64 0.06
C PRO A 351 -20.21 -9.19 0.48
N LEU A 352 -19.94 -8.98 1.77
CA LEU A 352 -19.52 -7.73 2.29
C LEU A 352 -17.99 -7.63 2.17
N PHE A 353 -17.51 -6.63 1.46
CA PHE A 353 -16.11 -6.20 1.45
C PHE A 353 -15.97 -4.92 2.28
N ASP A 354 -14.96 -4.87 3.16
CA ASP A 354 -14.79 -3.77 4.11
C ASP A 354 -13.50 -2.97 3.85
N LYS A 355 -12.35 -3.41 4.36
CA LYS A 355 -11.06 -2.69 4.33
C LYS A 355 -9.90 -3.59 3.95
N GLY A 356 -10.18 -4.72 3.30
CA GLY A 356 -9.19 -5.72 2.96
C GLY A 356 -8.14 -5.23 1.95
N GLY A 357 -6.97 -5.87 1.99
CA GLY A 357 -5.92 -5.66 1.01
C GLY A 357 -6.26 -6.34 -0.32
N TYR A 358 -5.70 -5.84 -1.43
CA TYR A 358 -5.84 -6.45 -2.74
C TYR A 358 -4.65 -6.18 -3.67
N ILE A 359 -4.49 -7.08 -4.64
CA ILE A 359 -3.48 -7.03 -5.70
C ILE A 359 -4.15 -7.40 -7.02
N LEU A 360 -3.80 -6.68 -8.08
CA LEU A 360 -4.06 -7.10 -9.45
C LEU A 360 -2.85 -7.87 -9.98
N ALA A 361 -3.05 -9.12 -10.36
CA ALA A 361 -2.01 -9.95 -10.96
C ALA A 361 -2.59 -10.90 -11.99
N ASP A 362 -1.91 -11.10 -13.12
CA ASP A 362 -2.32 -11.99 -14.21
C ASP A 362 -3.77 -11.75 -14.71
N GLY A 363 -4.22 -10.48 -14.66
CA GLY A 363 -5.58 -10.08 -15.01
C GLY A 363 -6.63 -10.43 -13.96
N LEU A 364 -6.23 -10.87 -12.76
CA LEU A 364 -7.13 -11.22 -11.65
C LEU A 364 -6.94 -10.29 -10.45
N LEU A 365 -8.00 -10.01 -9.73
CA LEU A 365 -7.96 -9.41 -8.41
C LEU A 365 -7.88 -10.52 -7.35
N ILE A 366 -6.82 -10.50 -6.56
CA ILE A 366 -6.69 -11.29 -5.34
C ILE A 366 -6.94 -10.33 -4.20
N MET A 367 -7.93 -10.59 -3.36
CA MET A 367 -8.28 -9.66 -2.28
C MET A 367 -8.83 -10.35 -1.04
N THR A 368 -8.60 -9.72 0.10
CA THR A 368 -9.28 -10.07 1.34
C THR A 368 -10.53 -9.20 1.50
N ASP A 369 -11.53 -9.70 2.20
CA ASP A 369 -12.75 -8.93 2.49
C ASP A 369 -12.58 -7.97 3.70
N GLY A 370 -11.38 -7.88 4.25
CA GLY A 370 -11.09 -7.13 5.48
C GLY A 370 -11.45 -7.89 6.76
N ARG A 371 -11.90 -9.13 6.64
CA ARG A 371 -12.36 -9.99 7.75
C ARG A 371 -11.73 -11.37 7.68
N SER A 372 -12.42 -12.36 7.16
CA SER A 372 -11.99 -13.76 7.21
C SER A 372 -11.78 -14.42 5.85
N ASN A 373 -12.19 -13.78 4.75
CA ASN A 373 -12.18 -14.43 3.46
C ASN A 373 -11.11 -13.85 2.52
N LEU A 374 -10.53 -14.77 1.74
CA LEU A 374 -9.69 -14.49 0.59
C LEU A 374 -10.49 -14.80 -0.67
N TYR A 375 -10.49 -13.89 -1.63
CA TYR A 375 -11.17 -13.99 -2.92
C TYR A 375 -10.21 -13.93 -4.08
N LEU A 376 -10.53 -14.71 -5.12
CA LEU A 376 -9.98 -14.56 -6.47
C LEU A 376 -11.12 -14.09 -7.38
N ILE A 377 -10.96 -12.95 -8.03
CA ILE A 377 -12.03 -12.30 -8.78
C ILE A 377 -11.53 -11.98 -10.19
N GLU A 378 -12.33 -12.30 -11.18
CA GLU A 378 -12.15 -11.79 -12.55
C GLU A 378 -12.73 -10.37 -12.61
N PRO A 379 -11.90 -9.34 -12.90
CA PRO A 379 -12.40 -7.99 -13.06
C PRO A 379 -13.32 -7.90 -14.28
N ASP A 380 -14.60 -7.68 -14.04
CA ASP A 380 -15.61 -7.55 -15.09
C ASP A 380 -16.51 -6.35 -14.77
N PRO A 381 -16.70 -5.40 -15.72
CA PRO A 381 -17.56 -4.26 -15.47
C PRO A 381 -19.06 -4.59 -15.54
N THR A 382 -19.45 -5.77 -16.01
CA THR A 382 -20.84 -6.15 -16.15
C THR A 382 -21.43 -6.79 -14.90
N ALA A 383 -20.59 -7.48 -14.10
CA ALA A 383 -21.01 -8.15 -12.88
C ALA A 383 -19.84 -8.51 -11.96
N PHE A 384 -20.13 -8.75 -10.70
CA PHE A 384 -19.19 -9.38 -9.75
C PHE A 384 -18.97 -10.85 -10.12
N LYS A 385 -17.72 -11.21 -10.47
CA LYS A 385 -17.34 -12.56 -10.91
C LYS A 385 -16.26 -13.18 -10.01
N PRO A 386 -16.62 -13.74 -8.85
CA PRO A 386 -15.69 -14.51 -8.03
C PRO A 386 -15.38 -15.83 -8.71
N LEU A 387 -14.11 -16.15 -8.92
CA LEU A 387 -13.63 -17.44 -9.42
C LEU A 387 -13.42 -18.45 -8.29
N ALA A 388 -13.02 -17.95 -7.11
CA ALA A 388 -12.84 -18.75 -5.90
C ALA A 388 -12.93 -17.86 -4.66
N SER A 389 -13.30 -18.46 -3.54
CA SER A 389 -13.25 -17.83 -2.22
C SER A 389 -12.95 -18.89 -1.15
N SER A 390 -12.33 -18.46 -0.06
CA SER A 390 -12.11 -19.33 1.11
C SER A 390 -12.13 -18.52 2.39
N ASP A 391 -12.48 -19.17 3.50
CA ASP A 391 -12.45 -18.59 4.85
C ASP A 391 -11.10 -18.83 5.57
N LEU A 392 -10.02 -18.91 4.81
CA LEU A 392 -8.65 -19.15 5.25
C LEU A 392 -8.22 -18.30 6.44
N LEU A 393 -8.80 -17.12 6.60
CA LEU A 393 -8.40 -16.15 7.61
C LEU A 393 -9.28 -16.20 8.88
N LYS A 394 -10.26 -17.12 8.94
CA LYS A 394 -11.26 -17.21 10.01
C LYS A 394 -10.66 -17.44 11.40
N GLU A 395 -9.59 -18.21 11.51
CA GLU A 395 -9.02 -18.62 12.80
C GLU A 395 -8.04 -17.59 13.41
N GLY A 396 -7.62 -16.59 12.64
CA GLY A 396 -6.62 -15.60 13.08
C GLY A 396 -7.13 -14.49 13.98
N GLY A 397 -8.39 -14.51 14.34
CA GLY A 397 -9.05 -13.42 15.06
C GLY A 397 -9.61 -13.78 16.43
N THR A 398 -9.26 -14.91 16.99
CA THR A 398 -9.56 -15.21 18.39
C THR A 398 -8.54 -14.58 19.33
N GLY A 399 -8.37 -13.28 19.26
CA GLY A 399 -8.05 -12.51 20.46
C GLY A 399 -9.17 -12.87 21.47
N SER A 400 -8.81 -13.42 22.61
CA SER A 400 -9.74 -13.79 23.69
C SER A 400 -10.76 -12.67 23.87
N GLY A 401 -12.03 -12.98 24.18
CA GLY A 401 -13.15 -12.05 24.27
C GLY A 401 -13.03 -10.87 25.23
N ASN A 402 -11.81 -10.55 25.65
CA ASN A 402 -11.41 -9.40 26.45
C ASN A 402 -10.52 -8.40 25.67
N ASP A 403 -10.29 -8.59 24.35
CA ASP A 403 -9.57 -7.61 23.56
C ASP A 403 -10.51 -6.41 23.28
N PRO A 404 -10.23 -5.20 23.80
CA PRO A 404 -11.06 -4.03 23.58
C PRO A 404 -11.14 -3.62 22.10
N VAL A 405 -10.21 -4.08 21.24
CA VAL A 405 -10.23 -3.85 19.78
C VAL A 405 -11.21 -4.82 19.11
N ALA A 406 -11.25 -6.09 19.51
CA ALA A 406 -12.19 -7.08 19.01
C ALA A 406 -13.64 -6.71 19.39
N SER A 407 -13.87 -6.17 20.58
CA SER A 407 -15.19 -5.76 21.05
C SER A 407 -15.70 -4.47 20.37
N SER A 408 -14.82 -3.55 20.02
CA SER A 408 -15.21 -2.27 19.38
C SER A 408 -15.62 -2.42 17.90
N VAL A 409 -15.30 -3.53 17.23
CA VAL A 409 -15.53 -3.75 15.79
C VAL A 409 -16.31 -5.04 15.49
N GLY A 410 -17.04 -5.57 16.46
CA GLY A 410 -18.01 -6.65 16.22
C GLY A 410 -17.41 -8.04 16.04
N GLY A 411 -16.34 -8.39 16.75
CA GLY A 411 -15.86 -9.79 16.88
C GLY A 411 -15.27 -10.40 15.59
N SER A 412 -14.92 -9.63 14.60
CA SER A 412 -14.30 -10.11 13.35
C SER A 412 -12.80 -9.81 13.30
N THR A 413 -12.05 -10.68 12.67
CA THR A 413 -10.66 -10.43 12.28
C THR A 413 -10.57 -9.14 11.50
N GLN A 414 -9.60 -8.27 11.84
CA GLN A 414 -9.31 -7.04 11.08
C GLN A 414 -8.15 -7.33 10.13
N ASN A 415 -8.48 -7.79 8.94
CA ASN A 415 -7.50 -8.12 7.90
C ASN A 415 -7.38 -6.97 6.91
N TRP A 416 -6.78 -5.86 7.36
CA TRP A 416 -6.71 -4.60 6.63
C TRP A 416 -5.33 -4.30 6.07
N ALA A 417 -4.34 -5.13 6.35
CA ALA A 417 -2.98 -4.94 5.88
C ALA A 417 -2.90 -5.08 4.35
N PRO A 418 -2.08 -4.28 3.66
CA PRO A 418 -1.75 -4.51 2.26
C PRO A 418 -1.12 -5.88 2.05
N LEU A 419 -1.46 -6.51 0.93
CA LEU A 419 -0.90 -7.78 0.50
C LEU A 419 0.47 -7.58 -0.17
N ALA A 420 1.26 -8.66 -0.25
CA ALA A 420 2.47 -8.72 -1.05
C ALA A 420 2.53 -10.02 -1.86
N LEU A 421 3.05 -9.96 -3.09
CA LEU A 421 3.12 -11.10 -3.99
C LEU A 421 4.51 -11.19 -4.61
N SER A 422 5.13 -12.38 -4.53
CA SER A 422 6.38 -12.68 -5.22
C SER A 422 6.50 -14.17 -5.50
N ASN A 423 6.81 -14.53 -6.73
CA ASN A 423 6.99 -15.92 -7.16
C ASN A 423 5.77 -16.81 -6.89
N GLY A 424 4.58 -16.29 -7.10
CA GLY A 424 3.34 -16.98 -6.79
C GLY A 424 3.06 -17.18 -5.30
N LYS A 425 3.91 -16.64 -4.43
CA LYS A 425 3.73 -16.65 -2.97
C LYS A 425 3.04 -15.36 -2.54
N LEU A 426 1.79 -15.47 -2.12
CA LEU A 426 1.01 -14.36 -1.58
C LEU A 426 1.19 -14.32 -0.07
N LEU A 427 1.56 -13.15 0.44
CA LEU A 427 1.66 -12.87 1.86
C LEU A 427 0.45 -12.09 2.34
N ILE A 428 -0.16 -12.58 3.39
CA ILE A 428 -1.34 -12.00 4.04
C ILE A 428 -1.01 -11.81 5.50
N ARG A 429 -1.18 -10.60 6.03
CA ARG A 429 -1.08 -10.34 7.45
C ARG A 429 -2.46 -10.13 8.04
N ASP A 430 -2.80 -10.87 9.06
CA ASP A 430 -3.90 -10.57 9.98
C ASP A 430 -3.38 -9.98 11.30
N GLN A 431 -4.20 -9.94 12.35
CA GLN A 431 -3.84 -9.32 13.62
C GLN A 431 -2.76 -10.07 14.41
N THR A 432 -2.52 -11.34 14.12
CA THR A 432 -1.60 -12.19 14.90
C THR A 432 -0.71 -13.08 14.05
N ARG A 433 -0.97 -13.14 12.74
CA ARG A 433 -0.29 -14.06 11.82
C ARG A 433 0.20 -13.35 10.56
N LEU A 434 1.33 -13.80 10.07
CA LEU A 434 1.79 -13.61 8.69
C LEU A 434 1.69 -14.97 7.99
N ILE A 435 0.84 -15.05 6.97
CA ILE A 435 0.51 -16.27 6.25
C ILE A 435 1.07 -16.19 4.84
N CYS A 436 1.74 -17.24 4.39
CA CYS A 436 2.19 -17.38 3.01
C CYS A 436 1.40 -18.49 2.33
N VAL A 437 0.75 -18.16 1.22
CA VAL A 437 0.01 -19.14 0.40
C VAL A 437 0.53 -19.18 -1.03
N MET A 438 0.42 -20.35 -1.67
CA MET A 438 0.80 -20.54 -3.07
C MET A 438 -0.42 -20.25 -3.96
N VAL A 439 -0.33 -19.20 -4.79
CA VAL A 439 -1.37 -18.79 -5.75
C VAL A 439 -0.99 -19.03 -7.21
N LYS A 440 0.08 -19.77 -7.45
CA LYS A 440 0.60 -20.14 -8.77
C LYS A 440 0.64 -21.66 -8.91
N LYS A 441 0.56 -22.14 -10.18
CA LYS A 441 0.71 -23.56 -10.51
C LYS A 441 2.12 -24.07 -10.30
#